data_8d13167b6898ee4ff9814d3a3b689c01
#
_entry.id   8d13167b6898ee4ff9814d3a3b689c01
#
_cell.length_a   1.000
_cell.length_b   1.000
_cell.length_c   1.000
_cell.angle_alpha   90.00
_cell.angle_beta   90.00
_cell.angle_gamma   90.00
#
_symmetry.space_group_name_H-M   'P 1'
#
loop_
_entity.id
_entity.type
_entity.pdbx_description
1 polymer ?
#
loop_
_entity_poly.entity_id
_entity_poly.type
_entity_poly.pdbx_seq_one_letter_code
_entity_poly.pdbx_strand_id
1 'polypeptide(L)'
;KESHINKDLPASFTAGRNILFLSIAGSYLAEVGANDIVTGVCQTDYSGYPDCRRTTINAIENSLSLGLGIGDVRIHTPLMYINKAETWKMANKLGCLDVIINDTLTDYNGNMTKNEWGYGVNNNPATDLRVKGYYEAKSKGWI
;
A
#
# COMPACT_ATOMS: atom_id res chain seq x y z
N LYS A 1 17.62 12.38 -3.23
CA LYS A 1 17.74 13.15 -1.96
C LYS A 1 17.48 12.18 -0.81
N GLU A 2 18.32 12.22 0.21
CA GLU A 2 18.15 11.41 1.43
C GLU A 2 17.07 12.03 2.33
N SER A 3 16.42 11.20 3.15
CA SER A 3 15.48 11.68 4.16
C SER A 3 16.24 12.47 5.24
N HIS A 4 15.73 13.64 5.63
CA HIS A 4 16.29 14.41 6.74
C HIS A 4 16.10 13.75 8.12
N ILE A 5 15.20 12.75 8.22
CA ILE A 5 14.82 12.09 9.46
C ILE A 5 15.65 10.83 9.68
N ASN A 6 15.90 10.08 8.62
CA ASN A 6 16.72 8.86 8.64
C ASN A 6 17.35 8.68 7.27
N LYS A 7 18.69 8.64 7.22
CA LYS A 7 19.47 8.50 5.99
C LYS A 7 19.22 7.19 5.24
N ASP A 8 18.72 6.17 5.95
CA ASP A 8 18.39 4.87 5.39
C ASP A 8 17.02 4.83 4.69
N LEU A 9 16.23 5.91 4.76
CA LEU A 9 14.91 6.00 4.16
C LEU A 9 14.94 6.84 2.89
N PRO A 10 14.21 6.43 1.84
CA PRO A 10 14.16 7.18 0.58
C PRO A 10 13.53 8.55 0.76
N ALA A 11 13.86 9.49 -0.14
CA ALA A 11 13.34 10.86 -0.11
C ALA A 11 11.81 10.97 -0.25
N SER A 12 11.16 9.92 -0.76
CA SER A 12 9.71 9.81 -0.86
C SER A 12 9.03 9.44 0.47
N PHE A 13 9.81 9.12 1.52
CA PHE A 13 9.26 8.86 2.84
C PHE A 13 8.74 10.14 3.49
N THR A 14 7.46 10.16 3.81
CA THR A 14 6.83 11.19 4.63
C THR A 14 6.50 10.59 5.98
N ALA A 15 7.19 11.05 7.02
CA ALA A 15 7.05 10.50 8.37
C ALA A 15 5.61 10.56 8.87
N GLY A 16 5.07 9.41 9.28
CA GLY A 16 3.73 9.30 9.86
C GLY A 16 2.57 9.46 8.88
N ARG A 17 2.80 9.47 7.58
CA ARG A 17 1.73 9.62 6.59
C ARG A 17 0.63 8.57 6.75
N ASN A 18 0.97 7.30 6.89
CA ASN A 18 -0.02 6.24 7.09
C ASN A 18 -0.68 6.32 8.48
N ILE A 19 0.03 6.79 9.50
CA ILE A 19 -0.54 7.04 10.82
C ILE A 19 -1.65 8.09 10.70
N LEU A 20 -1.37 9.21 10.01
CA LEU A 20 -2.35 10.26 9.78
C LEU A 20 -3.57 9.76 8.99
N PHE A 21 -3.34 9.05 7.88
CA PHE A 21 -4.44 8.54 7.05
C PHE A 21 -5.32 7.55 7.80
N LEU A 22 -4.74 6.64 8.56
CA LEU A 22 -5.51 5.65 9.34
C LEU A 22 -6.23 6.30 10.52
N SER A 23 -5.68 7.37 11.12
CA SER A 23 -6.36 8.14 12.16
C SER A 23 -7.59 8.87 11.62
N ILE A 24 -7.48 9.49 10.43
CA ILE A 24 -8.62 10.13 9.75
C ILE A 24 -9.67 9.09 9.37
N ALA A 25 -9.26 7.96 8.79
CA ALA A 25 -10.16 6.87 8.45
C ALA A 25 -10.88 6.32 9.70
N GLY A 26 -10.14 6.18 10.82
CA GLY A 26 -10.71 5.77 12.11
C GLY A 26 -11.79 6.73 12.60
N SER A 27 -11.54 8.04 12.55
CA SER A 27 -12.56 9.04 12.95
C SER A 27 -13.84 8.90 12.12
N TYR A 28 -13.71 8.55 10.83
CA TYR A 28 -14.86 8.36 9.95
C TYR A 28 -15.67 7.09 10.29
N LEU A 29 -15.05 6.06 10.90
CA LEU A 29 -15.76 4.83 11.30
C LEU A 29 -16.95 5.13 12.22
N ALA A 30 -16.76 6.04 13.18
CA ALA A 30 -17.81 6.41 14.13
C ALA A 30 -19.05 7.03 13.42
N GLU A 31 -18.82 7.77 12.34
CA GLU A 31 -19.90 8.40 11.57
C GLU A 31 -20.67 7.40 10.70
N VAL A 32 -19.99 6.41 10.14
CA VAL A 32 -20.61 5.43 9.24
C VAL A 32 -21.09 4.15 9.94
N GLY A 33 -20.85 4.02 11.25
CA GLY A 33 -21.25 2.86 12.03
C GLY A 33 -20.46 1.59 11.64
N ALA A 34 -19.18 1.72 11.29
CA ALA A 34 -18.30 0.63 10.93
C ALA A 34 -17.15 0.47 11.95
N ASN A 35 -16.53 -0.71 11.98
CA ASN A 35 -15.39 -1.01 12.86
C ASN A 35 -14.15 -1.52 12.11
N ASP A 36 -14.25 -1.67 10.79
CA ASP A 36 -13.21 -2.28 9.98
C ASP A 36 -12.63 -1.27 8.96
N ILE A 37 -11.30 -1.21 8.91
CA ILE A 37 -10.54 -0.49 7.88
C ILE A 37 -9.78 -1.52 7.05
N VAL A 38 -9.76 -1.35 5.72
CA VAL A 38 -8.91 -2.13 4.83
C VAL A 38 -7.86 -1.20 4.21
N THR A 39 -6.58 -1.58 4.30
CA THR A 39 -5.49 -0.80 3.71
C THR A 39 -4.52 -1.68 2.94
N GLY A 40 -3.93 -1.11 1.87
CA GLY A 40 -2.95 -1.78 1.00
C GLY A 40 -1.49 -1.65 1.49
N VAL A 41 -1.25 -1.33 2.76
CA VAL A 41 0.12 -1.28 3.29
C VAL A 41 0.80 -2.64 3.22
N CYS A 42 2.10 -2.63 2.94
CA CYS A 42 2.91 -3.81 2.74
C CYS A 42 4.26 -3.65 3.46
N GLN A 43 4.64 -4.64 4.25
CA GLN A 43 5.92 -4.64 4.96
C GLN A 43 7.07 -5.19 4.11
N THR A 44 6.77 -5.97 3.07
CA THR A 44 7.75 -6.63 2.21
C THR A 44 8.20 -5.77 1.04
N ASP A 45 7.57 -4.63 0.79
CA ASP A 45 8.01 -3.69 -0.24
C ASP A 45 9.37 -3.09 0.15
N TYR A 46 10.23 -2.92 -0.84
CA TYR A 46 11.62 -2.46 -0.70
C TYR A 46 11.78 -1.13 0.05
N SER A 47 10.72 -0.35 0.19
CA SER A 47 10.74 0.95 0.85
C SER A 47 10.97 0.89 2.36
N GLY A 48 10.67 -0.23 3.03
CA GLY A 48 10.92 -0.42 4.46
C GLY A 48 10.30 0.64 5.38
N TYR A 49 9.25 1.33 4.91
CA TYR A 49 8.64 2.43 5.66
C TYR A 49 8.15 1.97 7.03
N PRO A 50 8.61 2.60 8.12
CA PRO A 50 8.24 2.21 9.47
C PRO A 50 6.73 2.21 9.71
N ASP A 51 6.00 3.14 9.09
CA ASP A 51 4.56 3.31 9.22
C ASP A 51 3.73 2.30 8.40
N CYS A 52 4.39 1.45 7.59
CA CYS A 52 3.77 0.32 6.89
C CYS A 52 3.95 -1.03 7.62
N ARG A 53 4.72 -1.06 8.72
CA ARG A 53 5.00 -2.30 9.45
C ARG A 53 3.78 -2.80 10.22
N ARG A 54 3.61 -4.12 10.33
CA ARG A 54 2.52 -4.72 11.11
C ARG A 54 2.47 -4.22 12.55
N THR A 55 3.62 -4.00 13.18
CA THR A 55 3.71 -3.45 14.55
C THR A 55 3.12 -2.05 14.65
N THR A 56 3.37 -1.19 13.68
CA THR A 56 2.77 0.16 13.63
C THR A 56 1.26 0.08 13.44
N ILE A 57 0.80 -0.77 12.51
CA ILE A 57 -0.64 -0.97 12.27
C ILE A 57 -1.35 -1.47 13.53
N ASN A 58 -0.76 -2.42 14.26
CA ASN A 58 -1.33 -2.91 15.53
C ASN A 58 -1.43 -1.80 16.58
N ALA A 59 -0.42 -0.93 16.67
CA ALA A 59 -0.45 0.19 17.61
C ALA A 59 -1.56 1.20 17.27
N ILE A 60 -1.78 1.47 15.98
CA ILE A 60 -2.85 2.35 15.51
C ILE A 60 -4.22 1.71 15.81
N GLU A 61 -4.40 0.44 15.49
CA GLU A 61 -5.61 -0.35 15.75
C GLU A 61 -6.00 -0.27 17.23
N ASN A 62 -5.04 -0.52 18.13
CA ASN A 62 -5.25 -0.39 19.57
C ASN A 62 -5.61 1.04 19.98
N SER A 63 -4.92 2.04 19.44
CA SER A 63 -5.18 3.45 19.73
C SER A 63 -6.60 3.87 19.32
N LEU A 64 -7.05 3.45 18.13
CA LEU A 64 -8.40 3.73 17.63
C LEU A 64 -9.46 3.01 18.47
N SER A 65 -9.25 1.74 18.81
CA SER A 65 -10.16 0.97 19.65
C SER A 65 -10.36 1.60 21.03
N LEU A 66 -9.28 2.12 21.63
CA LEU A 66 -9.35 2.79 22.93
C LEU A 66 -9.92 4.23 22.86
N GLY A 67 -9.61 4.96 21.77
CA GLY A 67 -9.88 6.38 21.68
C GLY A 67 -11.24 6.77 21.09
N LEU A 68 -11.85 5.92 20.28
CA LEU A 68 -13.08 6.26 19.55
C LEU A 68 -14.37 5.91 20.31
N GLY A 69 -14.33 5.00 21.28
CA GLY A 69 -15.53 4.59 22.03
C GLY A 69 -16.57 3.82 21.22
N ILE A 70 -16.17 3.24 20.06
CA ILE A 70 -17.06 2.47 19.17
C ILE A 70 -16.87 0.94 19.29
N GLY A 71 -16.06 0.49 20.26
CA GLY A 71 -15.65 -0.90 20.41
C GLY A 71 -14.35 -1.22 19.67
N ASP A 72 -14.13 -2.51 19.39
CA ASP A 72 -12.90 -2.97 18.74
C ASP A 72 -12.83 -2.54 17.29
N VAL A 73 -11.84 -1.74 16.96
CA VAL A 73 -11.49 -1.38 15.57
C VAL A 73 -10.50 -2.42 15.03
N ARG A 74 -10.65 -2.82 13.77
CA ARG A 74 -9.76 -3.74 13.08
C ARG A 74 -9.21 -3.13 11.80
N ILE A 75 -7.89 -3.24 11.61
CA ILE A 75 -7.21 -2.78 10.40
C ILE A 75 -6.71 -4.00 9.62
N HIS A 76 -7.42 -4.33 8.56
CA HIS A 76 -7.08 -5.43 7.65
C HIS A 76 -6.01 -5.00 6.65
N THR A 77 -4.99 -5.82 6.49
CA THR A 77 -3.83 -5.56 5.65
C THR A 77 -3.54 -6.75 4.74
N PRO A 78 -4.39 -7.03 3.74
CA PRO A 78 -4.29 -8.24 2.92
C PRO A 78 -2.97 -8.37 2.14
N LEU A 79 -2.25 -7.27 1.95
CA LEU A 79 -0.98 -7.24 1.22
C LEU A 79 0.26 -7.24 2.13
N MET A 80 0.10 -7.31 3.45
CA MET A 80 1.16 -7.07 4.45
C MET A 80 2.43 -7.91 4.22
N TYR A 81 2.29 -9.15 3.83
CA TYR A 81 3.39 -10.13 3.76
C TYR A 81 3.63 -10.70 2.36
N ILE A 82 2.98 -10.16 1.35
CA ILE A 82 3.16 -10.59 -0.04
C ILE A 82 4.01 -9.59 -0.83
N ASN A 83 4.81 -10.10 -1.74
CA ASN A 83 5.62 -9.25 -2.62
C ASN A 83 4.81 -8.73 -3.81
N LYS A 84 5.43 -7.88 -4.63
CA LYS A 84 4.73 -7.22 -5.75
C LYS A 84 4.26 -8.19 -6.83
N ALA A 85 4.99 -9.27 -7.08
CA ALA A 85 4.57 -10.31 -8.02
C ALA A 85 3.37 -11.11 -7.48
N GLU A 86 3.37 -11.39 -6.18
CA GLU A 86 2.25 -12.05 -5.51
C GLU A 86 0.99 -11.18 -5.48
N THR A 87 1.16 -9.84 -5.42
CA THR A 87 0.04 -8.90 -5.55
C THR A 87 -0.60 -9.01 -6.94
N TRP A 88 0.19 -9.11 -8.00
CA TRP A 88 -0.30 -9.36 -9.36
C TRP A 88 -1.03 -10.70 -9.48
N LYS A 89 -0.46 -11.76 -8.90
CA LYS A 89 -1.10 -13.07 -8.82
C LYS A 89 -2.47 -12.99 -8.12
N MET A 90 -2.54 -12.27 -7.00
CA MET A 90 -3.79 -12.07 -6.26
C MET A 90 -4.82 -11.33 -7.11
N ALA A 91 -4.43 -10.27 -7.79
CA ALA A 91 -5.32 -9.50 -8.68
C ALA A 91 -5.91 -10.38 -9.79
N ASN A 92 -5.09 -11.23 -10.42
CA ASN A 92 -5.55 -12.18 -11.43
C ASN A 92 -6.54 -13.20 -10.84
N LYS A 93 -6.20 -13.79 -9.70
CA LYS A 93 -7.07 -14.76 -8.99
C LYS A 93 -8.44 -14.18 -8.62
N LEU A 94 -8.48 -12.89 -8.28
CA LEU A 94 -9.71 -12.17 -7.91
C LEU A 94 -10.46 -11.59 -9.12
N GLY A 95 -9.96 -11.77 -10.35
CA GLY A 95 -10.60 -11.25 -11.57
C GLY A 95 -10.54 -9.72 -11.70
N CYS A 96 -9.62 -9.04 -10.99
CA CYS A 96 -9.49 -7.58 -11.03
C CYS A 96 -8.20 -7.09 -11.70
N LEU A 97 -7.55 -7.95 -12.49
CA LEU A 97 -6.31 -7.61 -13.19
C LEU A 97 -6.47 -6.40 -14.11
N ASP A 98 -7.58 -6.35 -14.87
CA ASP A 98 -7.89 -5.24 -15.78
C ASP A 98 -8.04 -3.91 -15.03
N VAL A 99 -8.69 -3.91 -13.86
CA VAL A 99 -8.80 -2.72 -12.99
C VAL A 99 -7.43 -2.24 -12.57
N ILE A 100 -6.54 -3.15 -12.14
CA ILE A 100 -5.18 -2.77 -11.75
C ILE A 100 -4.40 -2.16 -12.92
N ILE A 101 -4.51 -2.74 -14.12
CA ILE A 101 -3.80 -2.26 -15.31
C ILE A 101 -4.36 -0.94 -15.84
N ASN A 102 -5.70 -0.79 -15.84
CA ASN A 102 -6.34 0.31 -16.55
C ASN A 102 -6.74 1.49 -15.65
N ASP A 103 -6.96 1.26 -14.35
CA ASP A 103 -7.56 2.26 -13.46
C ASP A 103 -6.67 2.63 -12.28
N THR A 104 -5.41 2.13 -12.23
CA THR A 104 -4.46 2.49 -11.15
C THR A 104 -3.18 3.11 -11.66
N LEU A 105 -2.70 4.13 -10.95
CA LEU A 105 -1.43 4.81 -11.20
C LEU A 105 -0.50 4.68 -10.00
N THR A 106 0.73 4.21 -10.24
CA THR A 106 1.78 4.08 -9.20
C THR A 106 2.88 5.13 -9.36
N ASP A 107 2.97 5.76 -10.52
CA ASP A 107 4.00 6.76 -10.82
C ASP A 107 3.77 8.04 -9.99
N TYR A 108 4.71 8.37 -9.10
CA TYR A 108 4.65 9.57 -8.26
C TYR A 108 4.75 10.88 -9.04
N ASN A 109 5.23 10.84 -10.28
CA ASN A 109 5.27 12.01 -11.17
C ASN A 109 3.96 12.20 -11.96
N GLY A 110 2.98 11.31 -11.78
CA GLY A 110 1.70 11.37 -12.46
C GLY A 110 1.78 11.06 -13.97
N ASN A 111 2.82 10.36 -14.42
CA ASN A 111 2.97 10.05 -15.83
C ASN A 111 1.93 9.00 -16.28
N MET A 112 1.17 9.33 -17.32
CA MET A 112 0.07 8.52 -17.85
C MET A 112 0.44 7.73 -19.12
N THR A 113 1.73 7.52 -19.40
CA THR A 113 2.16 6.67 -20.51
C THR A 113 1.65 5.25 -20.30
N LYS A 114 0.86 4.74 -21.25
CA LYS A 114 0.26 3.40 -21.16
C LYS A 114 1.26 2.31 -21.53
N ASN A 115 1.30 1.28 -20.72
CA ASN A 115 2.12 0.07 -20.89
C ASN A 115 1.28 -1.19 -20.63
N GLU A 116 1.82 -2.38 -20.87
CA GLU A 116 1.13 -3.64 -20.56
C GLU A 116 0.90 -3.86 -19.05
N TRP A 117 1.72 -3.25 -18.20
CA TRP A 117 1.62 -3.28 -16.75
C TRP A 117 0.82 -2.09 -16.15
N GLY A 118 0.24 -1.23 -16.99
CA GLY A 118 -0.54 -0.06 -16.59
C GLY A 118 0.12 1.26 -16.97
N TYR A 119 -0.10 2.30 -16.16
CA TYR A 119 0.38 3.66 -16.44
C TYR A 119 1.68 3.98 -15.71
N GLY A 120 2.52 4.80 -16.35
CA GLY A 120 3.76 5.33 -15.79
C GLY A 120 4.97 5.13 -16.68
N VAL A 121 6.13 5.61 -16.22
CA VAL A 121 7.44 5.37 -16.82
C VAL A 121 8.38 4.77 -15.78
N ASN A 122 9.29 3.90 -16.23
CA ASN A 122 10.22 3.18 -15.34
C ASN A 122 11.39 4.10 -14.94
N ASN A 123 11.13 5.11 -14.11
CA ASN A 123 12.10 6.13 -13.70
C ASN A 123 11.99 6.54 -12.22
N ASN A 124 11.25 5.77 -11.42
CA ASN A 124 11.13 5.99 -9.99
C ASN A 124 10.91 4.65 -9.26
N PRO A 125 11.31 4.56 -7.97
CA PRO A 125 11.29 3.29 -7.22
C PRO A 125 9.92 2.60 -7.17
N ALA A 126 8.83 3.35 -7.11
CA ALA A 126 7.49 2.78 -7.01
C ALA A 126 7.07 2.12 -8.33
N THR A 127 7.32 2.81 -9.46
CA THR A 127 7.06 2.25 -10.80
C THR A 127 7.98 1.08 -11.10
N ASP A 128 9.27 1.17 -10.72
CA ASP A 128 10.25 0.08 -10.89
C ASP A 128 9.77 -1.20 -10.19
N LEU A 129 9.26 -1.10 -8.96
CA LEU A 129 8.69 -2.24 -8.24
C LEU A 129 7.45 -2.80 -8.94
N ARG A 130 6.57 -1.95 -9.45
CA ARG A 130 5.37 -2.37 -10.19
C ARG A 130 5.76 -3.16 -11.42
N VAL A 131 6.67 -2.63 -12.24
CA VAL A 131 7.18 -3.24 -13.47
C VAL A 131 7.84 -4.57 -13.19
N LYS A 132 8.77 -4.60 -12.23
CA LYS A 132 9.46 -5.82 -11.82
C LYS A 132 8.48 -6.90 -11.36
N GLY A 133 7.52 -6.54 -10.52
CA GLY A 133 6.50 -7.47 -10.04
C GLY A 133 5.62 -8.03 -11.15
N TYR A 134 5.24 -7.19 -12.12
CA TYR A 134 4.46 -7.61 -13.29
C TYR A 134 5.21 -8.67 -14.12
N TYR A 135 6.44 -8.38 -14.53
CA TYR A 135 7.22 -9.34 -15.34
C TYR A 135 7.58 -10.60 -14.57
N GLU A 136 7.83 -10.52 -13.27
CA GLU A 136 8.02 -11.70 -12.43
C GLU A 136 6.76 -12.57 -12.38
N ALA A 137 5.59 -11.98 -12.19
CA ALA A 137 4.32 -12.71 -12.19
C ALA A 137 4.04 -13.36 -13.55
N LYS A 138 4.32 -12.64 -14.65
CA LYS A 138 4.17 -13.12 -16.02
C LYS A 138 5.13 -14.30 -16.31
N SER A 139 6.38 -14.19 -15.90
CA SER A 139 7.38 -15.26 -16.08
C SER A 139 7.04 -16.54 -15.31
N LYS A 140 6.30 -16.42 -14.21
CA LYS A 140 5.79 -17.55 -13.41
C LYS A 140 4.44 -18.09 -13.89
N GLY A 141 3.85 -17.52 -14.94
CA GLY A 141 2.55 -17.91 -15.44
C GLY A 141 1.40 -17.61 -14.48
N TRP A 142 1.54 -16.58 -13.66
CA TRP A 142 0.51 -16.17 -12.69
C TRP A 142 -0.49 -15.16 -13.26
N ILE A 143 -0.11 -14.52 -14.37
CA ILE A 143 -0.89 -13.57 -15.15
C ILE A 143 -0.61 -13.74 -16.63
#